data_ceb46b0e84d894e273debf431de8ef90
#
_entry.id   ceb46b0e84d894e273debf431de8ef90
#
_cell.length_a   1.000
_cell.length_b   1.000
_cell.length_c   1.000
_cell.angle_alpha   90.00
_cell.angle_beta   90.00
_cell.angle_gamma   90.00
#
_symmetry.space_group_name_H-M   'P 1'
#
loop_
_entity.id
_entity.type
_entity.pdbx_description
1 polymer ?
#
loop_
_entity_poly.entity_id
_entity_poly.type
_entity_poly.pdbx_seq_one_letter_code
_entity_poly.pdbx_strand_id
1 'polypeptide(L)'
;MKKLLLVAALVLPAAVARAEDHIHTVNAATDSAVVVPDYAQGRTAATVADCTDKLGVSRVAEVDTTGGGEYGEQYPPRPLLEKGEVVLSFDDGPHPIFTPEILAALDAQCTKATFFSVGRMLKNFPDVARQIQAEGHTVGTHTYTHLNLGGASLGGAEQQIESTINIAEATLPNGVAPFFRFPYLSDPKRVRDYLAKRNIAVFGIDVDSFDWRVRTPEKVMHNVFTTLDKTGRGIILFHDIHANTAKAIPVVLAELKARGYKVVHIVPKSRIEAVAMAEPAATTSPRRRAHRVRRAKH
;
A
#
# COMPACT_ATOMS: atom_id res chain seq x y z
N MET A 1 41.78 -10.19 60.43
CA MET A 1 42.67 -10.68 59.37
C MET A 1 41.93 -10.61 58.09
N LYS A 2 42.14 -9.56 57.27
CA LYS A 2 41.48 -9.29 56.02
C LYS A 2 42.32 -9.89 54.89
N LYS A 3 41.73 -10.82 54.12
CA LYS A 3 42.35 -11.35 52.89
C LYS A 3 41.91 -10.50 51.71
N LEU A 4 42.90 -9.88 51.07
CA LEU A 4 42.75 -9.11 49.84
C LEU A 4 42.83 -10.09 48.65
N LEU A 5 41.81 -10.15 47.82
CA LEU A 5 41.85 -10.89 46.55
C LEU A 5 42.13 -9.89 45.42
N LEU A 6 43.25 -10.11 44.74
CA LEU A 6 43.70 -9.37 43.55
C LEU A 6 43.01 -10.01 42.33
N VAL A 7 42.23 -9.22 41.56
CA VAL A 7 41.67 -9.62 40.25
C VAL A 7 42.56 -9.02 39.18
N ALA A 8 43.22 -9.89 38.41
CA ALA A 8 44.01 -9.50 37.25
C ALA A 8 43.06 -9.33 36.03
N ALA A 9 43.07 -8.15 35.43
CA ALA A 9 42.35 -7.86 34.17
C ALA A 9 43.26 -8.28 32.99
N LEU A 10 42.77 -9.20 32.17
CA LEU A 10 43.38 -9.58 30.89
C LEU A 10 42.86 -8.62 29.81
N VAL A 11 43.78 -7.86 29.22
CA VAL A 11 43.49 -7.01 28.05
C VAL A 11 43.85 -7.80 26.79
N LEU A 12 42.87 -8.09 25.93
CA LEU A 12 43.10 -8.62 24.60
C LEU A 12 43.12 -7.46 23.58
N PRO A 13 44.04 -7.47 22.60
CA PRO A 13 44.08 -6.45 21.57
C PRO A 13 43.01 -6.69 20.48
N ALA A 14 42.33 -5.63 20.09
CA ALA A 14 41.40 -5.62 18.97
C ALA A 14 42.18 -5.66 17.63
N ALA A 15 41.93 -6.67 16.82
CA ALA A 15 42.40 -6.74 15.45
C ALA A 15 41.52 -5.86 14.55
N VAL A 16 42.10 -4.82 13.96
CA VAL A 16 41.50 -3.97 12.94
C VAL A 16 41.67 -4.67 11.59
N ALA A 17 40.58 -5.18 11.02
CA ALA A 17 40.56 -5.65 9.63
C ALA A 17 40.41 -4.45 8.69
N ARG A 18 41.39 -4.23 7.83
CA ARG A 18 41.31 -3.28 6.72
C ARG A 18 40.49 -3.93 5.58
N ALA A 19 39.42 -3.25 5.16
CA ALA A 19 38.73 -3.55 3.91
C ALA A 19 39.56 -2.95 2.76
N GLU A 20 39.95 -3.78 1.79
CA GLU A 20 40.57 -3.34 0.54
C GLU A 20 39.45 -3.00 -0.47
N ASP A 21 39.46 -1.76 -0.93
CA ASP A 21 38.58 -1.26 -2.00
C ASP A 21 39.01 -1.87 -3.35
N HIS A 22 38.25 -2.79 -3.90
CA HIS A 22 38.34 -3.18 -5.30
C HIS A 22 37.42 -2.27 -6.15
N ILE A 23 38.02 -1.26 -6.76
CA ILE A 23 37.38 -0.45 -7.81
C ILE A 23 37.33 -1.28 -9.09
N HIS A 24 36.15 -1.80 -9.43
CA HIS A 24 35.88 -2.29 -10.78
C HIS A 24 35.40 -1.16 -11.67
N THR A 25 36.23 -0.76 -12.63
CA THR A 25 35.85 0.10 -13.74
C THR A 25 34.89 -0.66 -14.66
N VAL A 26 33.63 -0.23 -14.72
CA VAL A 26 32.64 -0.70 -15.71
C VAL A 26 32.58 0.28 -16.87
N ASN A 27 32.85 -0.23 -18.07
CA ASN A 27 32.69 0.48 -19.34
C ASN A 27 31.22 0.86 -19.57
N ALA A 28 30.99 2.11 -19.94
CA ALA A 28 29.70 2.62 -20.36
C ALA A 28 29.29 1.96 -21.69
N ALA A 29 28.26 1.11 -21.62
CA ALA A 29 27.45 0.75 -22.79
C ALA A 29 25.99 1.11 -22.45
N THR A 30 25.45 2.03 -23.23
CA THR A 30 24.07 2.51 -23.20
C THR A 30 23.13 1.37 -23.51
N ASP A 31 22.46 0.86 -22.48
CA ASP A 31 21.20 0.13 -22.66
C ASP A 31 20.26 0.54 -21.52
N SER A 32 19.22 1.31 -21.88
CA SER A 32 18.20 1.76 -20.93
C SER A 32 17.30 0.58 -20.58
N ALA A 33 17.80 -0.34 -19.78
CA ALA A 33 16.98 -1.36 -19.16
C ALA A 33 16.07 -0.68 -18.13
N VAL A 34 14.78 -0.63 -18.40
CA VAL A 34 13.74 -0.29 -17.44
C VAL A 34 13.87 -1.27 -16.29
N VAL A 35 14.42 -0.82 -15.18
CA VAL A 35 14.47 -1.62 -13.94
C VAL A 35 13.04 -1.69 -13.41
N VAL A 36 12.34 -2.77 -13.74
CA VAL A 36 11.09 -3.13 -13.07
C VAL A 36 11.46 -3.42 -11.62
N PRO A 37 10.85 -2.78 -10.60
CA PRO A 37 11.12 -3.11 -9.22
C PRO A 37 10.75 -4.58 -9.01
N ASP A 38 11.69 -5.35 -8.54
CA ASP A 38 11.49 -6.76 -8.25
C ASP A 38 10.62 -6.91 -7.00
N TYR A 39 9.32 -6.85 -7.16
CA TYR A 39 8.34 -7.13 -6.11
C TYR A 39 8.37 -8.61 -5.66
N ALA A 40 9.15 -9.46 -6.33
CA ALA A 40 9.26 -10.88 -6.03
C ALA A 40 10.44 -11.22 -5.10
N GLN A 41 11.42 -10.31 -4.89
CA GLN A 41 12.67 -10.64 -4.18
C GLN A 41 12.75 -10.07 -2.74
N GLY A 42 11.67 -10.13 -1.97
CA GLY A 42 11.72 -9.77 -0.53
C GLY A 42 12.14 -10.90 0.42
N ARG A 43 12.58 -12.06 -0.10
CA ARG A 43 12.89 -13.22 0.76
C ARG A 43 14.32 -13.72 0.55
N THR A 44 15.06 -13.87 1.66
CA THR A 44 16.30 -14.66 1.68
C THR A 44 15.96 -16.14 1.45
N ALA A 45 16.86 -16.90 0.85
CA ALA A 45 16.67 -18.32 0.48
C ALA A 45 16.22 -19.25 1.66
N ALA A 46 16.43 -18.82 2.92
CA ALA A 46 16.02 -19.56 4.10
C ALA A 46 14.49 -19.54 4.35
N THR A 47 13.76 -18.54 3.82
CA THR A 47 12.31 -18.41 4.05
C THR A 47 11.45 -19.17 3.06
N VAL A 48 12.01 -19.62 1.93
CA VAL A 48 11.26 -20.41 0.93
C VAL A 48 10.93 -21.82 1.45
N ALA A 49 11.77 -22.40 2.31
CA ALA A 49 11.53 -23.72 2.90
C ALA A 49 10.34 -23.75 3.87
N ASP A 50 10.07 -22.62 4.56
CA ASP A 50 8.98 -22.50 5.55
C ASP A 50 7.60 -22.27 4.90
N CYS A 51 7.51 -22.11 3.60
CA CYS A 51 6.24 -21.90 2.88
C CYS A 51 5.62 -23.21 2.37
N THR A 52 6.26 -24.36 2.59
CA THR A 52 5.66 -25.66 2.36
C THR A 52 4.38 -25.78 3.18
N ASP A 53 3.29 -26.20 2.57
CA ASP A 53 1.97 -26.30 3.21
C ASP A 53 1.34 -24.98 3.69
N LYS A 54 1.80 -23.85 3.19
CA LYS A 54 1.15 -22.55 3.41
C LYS A 54 0.20 -22.19 2.26
N LEU A 55 -0.64 -21.18 2.47
CA LEU A 55 -1.52 -20.64 1.42
C LEU A 55 -0.69 -20.13 0.24
N GLY A 56 0.38 -19.38 0.52
CA GLY A 56 1.33 -18.87 -0.46
C GLY A 56 0.75 -17.81 -1.41
N VAL A 57 1.55 -17.50 -2.42
CA VAL A 57 1.15 -16.76 -3.61
C VAL A 57 1.21 -17.72 -4.78
N SER A 58 0.09 -17.99 -5.44
CA SER A 58 0.02 -18.95 -6.56
C SER A 58 0.64 -18.42 -7.84
N ARG A 59 0.49 -17.12 -8.07
CA ARG A 59 1.13 -16.37 -9.15
C ARG A 59 1.16 -14.87 -8.85
N VAL A 60 2.06 -14.18 -9.51
CA VAL A 60 2.09 -12.73 -9.60
C VAL A 60 1.42 -12.31 -10.91
N ALA A 61 0.46 -11.38 -10.84
CA ALA A 61 -0.20 -10.82 -12.01
C ALA A 61 0.31 -9.38 -12.23
N GLU A 62 1.05 -9.20 -13.32
CA GLU A 62 1.47 -7.87 -13.76
C GLU A 62 0.28 -7.12 -14.38
N VAL A 63 -0.04 -5.95 -13.82
CA VAL A 63 -1.13 -5.11 -14.28
C VAL A 63 -0.57 -3.98 -15.15
N ASP A 64 -0.96 -3.97 -16.43
CA ASP A 64 -0.71 -2.83 -17.31
C ASP A 64 -1.71 -1.71 -16.98
N THR A 65 -1.18 -0.59 -16.51
CA THR A 65 -1.97 0.56 -16.08
C THR A 65 -2.11 1.62 -17.17
N THR A 66 -1.55 1.39 -18.36
CA THR A 66 -1.63 2.31 -19.50
C THR A 66 -3.08 2.62 -19.85
N GLY A 67 -3.40 3.90 -19.89
CA GLY A 67 -4.77 4.37 -20.16
C GLY A 67 -5.79 4.09 -19.05
N GLY A 68 -5.35 3.70 -17.82
CA GLY A 68 -6.20 3.53 -16.65
C GLY A 68 -7.09 2.27 -16.73
N GLY A 69 -6.57 1.10 -16.43
CA GLY A 69 -7.38 -0.12 -16.32
C GLY A 69 -8.40 -0.01 -15.18
N GLU A 70 -9.58 -0.61 -15.34
CA GLU A 70 -10.62 -0.68 -14.31
C GLU A 70 -10.89 -2.15 -13.97
N TYR A 71 -10.89 -2.53 -12.68
CA TYR A 71 -11.00 -3.89 -12.16
C TYR A 71 -12.01 -3.97 -11.01
N GLY A 72 -12.74 -5.07 -10.90
CA GLY A 72 -13.80 -5.29 -9.91
C GLY A 72 -15.19 -5.38 -10.54
N GLU A 73 -16.17 -5.89 -9.78
CA GLU A 73 -17.51 -6.23 -10.29
C GLU A 73 -18.30 -5.03 -10.84
N GLN A 74 -18.00 -3.79 -10.39
CA GLN A 74 -18.65 -2.58 -10.88
C GLN A 74 -18.19 -2.12 -12.26
N TYR A 75 -17.17 -2.75 -12.82
CA TYR A 75 -16.59 -2.39 -14.13
C TYR A 75 -16.79 -3.49 -15.15
N PRO A 76 -16.64 -3.19 -16.45
CA PRO A 76 -16.65 -4.21 -17.49
C PRO A 76 -15.59 -5.29 -17.18
N PRO A 77 -15.91 -6.57 -17.36
CA PRO A 77 -15.01 -7.67 -17.01
C PRO A 77 -13.65 -7.54 -17.72
N ARG A 78 -12.57 -7.64 -16.93
CA ARG A 78 -11.20 -7.77 -17.42
C ARG A 78 -10.60 -9.08 -16.93
N PRO A 79 -9.79 -9.79 -17.74
CA PRO A 79 -9.19 -11.06 -17.36
C PRO A 79 -8.06 -10.84 -16.34
N LEU A 80 -8.40 -10.73 -15.07
CA LEU A 80 -7.44 -10.63 -13.96
C LEU A 80 -7.35 -11.94 -13.17
N LEU A 81 -8.50 -12.55 -12.88
CA LEU A 81 -8.61 -13.72 -12.02
C LEU A 81 -9.32 -14.87 -12.71
N GLU A 82 -8.79 -16.08 -12.51
CA GLU A 82 -9.43 -17.32 -12.89
C GLU A 82 -10.35 -17.84 -11.77
N LYS A 83 -11.15 -18.86 -12.07
CA LYS A 83 -11.97 -19.52 -11.04
C LYS A 83 -11.06 -20.14 -9.96
N GLY A 84 -11.41 -19.92 -8.70
CA GLY A 84 -10.61 -20.34 -7.55
C GLY A 84 -9.51 -19.35 -7.16
N GLU A 85 -9.38 -18.20 -7.84
CA GLU A 85 -8.39 -17.19 -7.52
C GLU A 85 -8.96 -16.00 -6.76
N VAL A 86 -8.17 -15.47 -5.83
CA VAL A 86 -8.51 -14.28 -5.06
C VAL A 86 -7.35 -13.29 -4.97
N VAL A 87 -7.66 -12.00 -4.94
CA VAL A 87 -6.74 -10.93 -4.53
C VAL A 87 -7.15 -10.47 -3.14
N LEU A 88 -6.19 -10.42 -2.22
CA LEU A 88 -6.37 -9.83 -0.89
C LEU A 88 -6.09 -8.34 -0.97
N SER A 89 -7.01 -7.49 -0.53
CA SER A 89 -6.80 -6.05 -0.51
C SER A 89 -7.29 -5.41 0.78
N PHE A 90 -6.56 -4.37 1.23
CA PHE A 90 -6.80 -3.65 2.46
C PHE A 90 -6.85 -2.15 2.19
N ASP A 91 -7.85 -1.46 2.73
CA ASP A 91 -8.05 -0.03 2.58
C ASP A 91 -7.82 0.71 3.91
N ASP A 92 -7.65 2.03 3.83
CA ASP A 92 -7.63 3.04 4.89
C ASP A 92 -6.33 3.18 5.69
N GLY A 93 -5.49 2.14 5.76
CA GLY A 93 -4.23 2.17 6.50
C GLY A 93 -3.13 3.07 5.93
N PRO A 94 -1.91 2.94 6.50
CA PRO A 94 -1.54 2.00 7.54
C PRO A 94 -2.00 2.42 8.95
N HIS A 95 -2.31 1.44 9.81
CA HIS A 95 -2.58 1.65 11.23
C HIS A 95 -1.41 1.13 12.09
N PRO A 96 -0.97 1.84 13.16
CA PRO A 96 0.25 1.49 13.88
C PRO A 96 0.20 0.16 14.64
N ILE A 97 -1.00 -0.37 14.90
CA ILE A 97 -1.19 -1.64 15.63
C ILE A 97 -1.72 -2.73 14.68
N PHE A 98 -2.82 -2.47 14.01
CA PHE A 98 -3.53 -3.54 13.29
C PHE A 98 -2.89 -3.92 11.97
N THR A 99 -2.27 -2.96 11.26
CA THR A 99 -1.52 -3.29 10.03
C THR A 99 -0.36 -4.26 10.31
N PRO A 100 0.52 -4.06 11.32
CA PRO A 100 1.54 -5.05 11.67
C PRO A 100 0.99 -6.43 12.06
N GLU A 101 -0.16 -6.50 12.77
CA GLU A 101 -0.81 -7.78 13.09
C GLU A 101 -1.28 -8.50 11.81
N ILE A 102 -1.81 -7.77 10.84
CA ILE A 102 -2.24 -8.32 9.54
C ILE A 102 -1.01 -8.77 8.74
N LEU A 103 0.06 -7.98 8.70
CA LEU A 103 1.31 -8.35 8.02
C LEU A 103 1.89 -9.65 8.59
N ALA A 104 1.91 -9.79 9.91
CA ALA A 104 2.36 -11.04 10.57
C ALA A 104 1.50 -12.25 10.17
N ALA A 105 0.18 -12.08 10.04
CA ALA A 105 -0.71 -13.14 9.59
C ALA A 105 -0.50 -13.51 8.11
N LEU A 106 -0.26 -12.53 7.25
CA LEU A 106 0.07 -12.74 5.84
C LEU A 106 1.42 -13.46 5.68
N ASP A 107 2.43 -13.06 6.45
CA ASP A 107 3.75 -13.70 6.44
C ASP A 107 3.67 -15.13 6.95
N ALA A 108 2.94 -15.41 8.02
CA ALA A 108 2.71 -16.76 8.55
C ALA A 108 2.09 -17.72 7.51
N GLN A 109 1.39 -17.20 6.51
CA GLN A 109 0.83 -17.95 5.39
C GLN A 109 1.63 -17.76 4.08
N CYS A 110 2.80 -17.10 4.13
CA CYS A 110 3.65 -16.85 2.95
C CYS A 110 2.90 -16.15 1.81
N THR A 111 1.89 -15.35 2.10
CA THR A 111 1.03 -14.72 1.10
C THR A 111 1.23 -13.22 1.03
N LYS A 112 0.75 -12.61 -0.04
CA LYS A 112 0.89 -11.17 -0.30
C LYS A 112 -0.46 -10.54 -0.57
N ALA A 113 -0.54 -9.23 -0.33
CA ALA A 113 -1.74 -8.43 -0.50
C ALA A 113 -1.43 -7.08 -1.14
N THR A 114 -2.49 -6.34 -1.48
CA THR A 114 -2.42 -4.95 -1.93
C THR A 114 -3.04 -4.05 -0.87
N PHE A 115 -2.35 -2.98 -0.50
CA PHE A 115 -2.81 -1.99 0.47
C PHE A 115 -3.10 -0.67 -0.24
N PHE A 116 -4.36 -0.24 -0.23
CA PHE A 116 -4.77 1.07 -0.74
C PHE A 116 -4.73 2.08 0.39
N SER A 117 -3.61 2.76 0.52
CA SER A 117 -3.31 3.58 1.69
C SER A 117 -3.83 5.00 1.58
N VAL A 118 -4.37 5.52 2.68
CA VAL A 118 -4.76 6.92 2.83
C VAL A 118 -3.52 7.79 3.05
N GLY A 119 -3.35 8.87 2.29
CA GLY A 119 -2.13 9.70 2.32
C GLY A 119 -1.81 10.26 3.71
N ARG A 120 -2.82 10.67 4.47
CA ARG A 120 -2.65 11.10 5.86
C ARG A 120 -2.08 9.99 6.75
N MET A 121 -2.45 8.74 6.51
CA MET A 121 -1.96 7.60 7.28
C MET A 121 -0.52 7.25 6.89
N LEU A 122 -0.16 7.31 5.61
CA LEU A 122 1.23 7.20 5.15
C LEU A 122 2.13 8.23 5.83
N LYS A 123 1.65 9.48 5.90
CA LYS A 123 2.37 10.58 6.58
C LYS A 123 2.54 10.33 8.08
N ASN A 124 1.51 9.84 8.75
CA ASN A 124 1.48 9.65 10.20
C ASN A 124 2.25 8.40 10.65
N PHE A 125 2.28 7.35 9.82
CA PHE A 125 2.89 6.05 10.15
C PHE A 125 3.83 5.57 9.04
N PRO A 126 4.87 6.37 8.70
CA PRO A 126 5.76 6.08 7.58
C PRO A 126 6.55 4.79 7.75
N ASP A 127 6.86 4.40 9.00
CA ASP A 127 7.60 3.15 9.26
C ASP A 127 6.75 1.92 8.95
N VAL A 128 5.45 1.96 9.29
CA VAL A 128 4.52 0.88 8.95
C VAL A 128 4.30 0.81 7.44
N ALA A 129 4.20 1.96 6.76
CA ALA A 129 4.11 2.01 5.30
C ALA A 129 5.33 1.36 4.63
N ARG A 130 6.54 1.66 5.11
CA ARG A 130 7.78 1.02 4.65
C ARG A 130 7.81 -0.48 4.94
N GLN A 131 7.30 -0.91 6.09
CA GLN A 131 7.19 -2.33 6.44
C GLN A 131 6.30 -3.08 5.45
N ILE A 132 5.12 -2.54 5.09
CA ILE A 132 4.24 -3.13 4.08
C ILE A 132 5.02 -3.43 2.79
N GLN A 133 5.79 -2.45 2.30
CA GLN A 133 6.55 -2.61 1.06
C GLN A 133 7.77 -3.54 1.23
N ALA A 134 8.49 -3.44 2.37
CA ALA A 134 9.66 -4.28 2.65
C ALA A 134 9.28 -5.76 2.75
N GLU A 135 8.07 -6.07 3.21
CA GLU A 135 7.53 -7.43 3.24
C GLU A 135 6.97 -7.88 1.88
N GLY A 136 7.13 -7.08 0.83
CA GLY A 136 6.82 -7.43 -0.56
C GLY A 136 5.34 -7.31 -0.92
N HIS A 137 4.56 -6.52 -0.18
CA HIS A 137 3.18 -6.19 -0.53
C HIS A 137 3.13 -5.00 -1.49
N THR A 138 2.07 -4.92 -2.30
CA THR A 138 1.83 -3.78 -3.18
C THR A 138 1.13 -2.65 -2.42
N VAL A 139 1.62 -1.41 -2.57
CA VAL A 139 0.99 -0.23 -1.99
C VAL A 139 0.41 0.63 -3.12
N GLY A 140 -0.90 0.80 -3.12
CA GLY A 140 -1.66 1.75 -3.94
C GLY A 140 -2.15 2.93 -3.10
N THR A 141 -3.03 3.76 -3.68
CA THR A 141 -3.51 5.01 -3.05
C THR A 141 -5.03 5.02 -2.86
N HIS A 142 -5.48 5.75 -1.79
CA HIS A 142 -6.88 5.83 -1.38
C HIS A 142 -7.30 7.25 -0.96
N THR A 143 -6.91 8.28 -1.74
CA THR A 143 -7.04 9.71 -1.44
C THR A 143 -6.23 10.15 -0.20
N TYR A 144 -6.09 11.48 -0.01
CA TYR A 144 -5.29 12.00 1.09
C TYR A 144 -6.01 11.92 2.45
N THR A 145 -7.32 12.22 2.48
CA THR A 145 -8.12 12.26 3.72
C THR A 145 -9.29 11.29 3.74
N HIS A 146 -9.33 10.29 2.84
CA HIS A 146 -10.49 9.43 2.62
C HIS A 146 -11.74 10.21 2.17
N LEU A 147 -11.54 11.27 1.36
CA LEU A 147 -12.62 12.09 0.86
C LEU A 147 -13.46 11.33 -0.18
N ASN A 148 -14.79 11.38 -0.05
CA ASN A 148 -15.69 10.91 -1.10
C ASN A 148 -15.59 11.84 -2.32
N LEU A 149 -15.07 11.31 -3.44
CA LEU A 149 -14.83 12.10 -4.65
C LEU A 149 -16.09 12.31 -5.51
N GLY A 150 -17.20 11.64 -5.18
CA GLY A 150 -18.47 11.81 -5.86
C GLY A 150 -18.98 13.25 -5.84
N GLY A 151 -18.84 13.93 -4.68
CA GLY A 151 -19.25 15.32 -4.48
C GLY A 151 -18.12 16.36 -4.67
N ALA A 152 -16.86 15.95 -4.86
CA ALA A 152 -15.73 16.87 -4.98
C ALA A 152 -15.69 17.54 -6.37
N SER A 153 -15.12 18.76 -6.46
CA SER A 153 -14.73 19.30 -7.77
C SER A 153 -13.57 18.48 -8.36
N LEU A 154 -13.34 18.56 -9.68
CA LEU A 154 -12.23 17.84 -10.30
C LEU A 154 -10.89 18.26 -9.69
N GLY A 155 -10.62 19.56 -9.56
CA GLY A 155 -9.38 20.03 -8.93
C GLY A 155 -9.22 19.60 -7.47
N GLY A 156 -10.31 19.52 -6.70
CA GLY A 156 -10.29 18.97 -5.34
C GLY A 156 -9.98 17.47 -5.33
N ALA A 157 -10.51 16.72 -6.29
CA ALA A 157 -10.19 15.30 -6.45
C ALA A 157 -8.73 15.09 -6.86
N GLU A 158 -8.24 15.84 -7.84
CA GLU A 158 -6.83 15.84 -8.26
C GLU A 158 -5.89 16.13 -7.10
N GLN A 159 -6.19 17.14 -6.28
CA GLN A 159 -5.40 17.46 -5.11
C GLN A 159 -5.34 16.28 -4.11
N GLN A 160 -6.47 15.62 -3.85
CA GLN A 160 -6.52 14.45 -2.97
C GLN A 160 -5.67 13.29 -3.50
N ILE A 161 -5.70 13.05 -4.80
CA ILE A 161 -4.95 11.98 -5.46
C ILE A 161 -3.46 12.30 -5.44
N GLU A 162 -3.06 13.46 -5.99
CA GLU A 162 -1.65 13.81 -6.16
C GLU A 162 -0.94 14.05 -4.81
N SER A 163 -1.63 14.62 -3.81
CA SER A 163 -1.06 14.75 -2.47
C SER A 163 -0.74 13.37 -1.84
N THR A 164 -1.56 12.36 -2.13
CA THR A 164 -1.31 10.99 -1.65
C THR A 164 -0.13 10.37 -2.36
N ILE A 165 -0.07 10.50 -3.69
CA ILE A 165 1.03 9.99 -4.51
C ILE A 165 2.35 10.62 -4.05
N ASN A 166 2.41 11.95 -3.90
CA ASN A 166 3.63 12.65 -3.51
C ASN A 166 4.13 12.20 -2.11
N ILE A 167 3.22 11.99 -1.16
CA ILE A 167 3.60 11.48 0.17
C ILE A 167 4.06 10.02 0.08
N ALA A 168 3.39 9.19 -0.70
CA ALA A 168 3.78 7.80 -0.90
C ALA A 168 5.16 7.69 -1.55
N GLU A 169 5.43 8.46 -2.63
CA GLU A 169 6.74 8.52 -3.28
C GLU A 169 7.86 8.99 -2.34
N ALA A 170 7.57 9.96 -1.45
CA ALA A 170 8.53 10.42 -0.45
C ALA A 170 8.74 9.42 0.70
N THR A 171 7.79 8.51 0.95
CA THR A 171 7.80 7.59 2.08
C THR A 171 8.35 6.24 1.71
N LEU A 172 7.96 5.72 0.54
CA LEU A 172 8.20 4.34 0.11
C LEU A 172 9.49 4.24 -0.72
N PRO A 173 10.46 3.38 -0.35
CA PRO A 173 11.73 3.26 -1.06
C PRO A 173 11.61 2.91 -2.55
N ASN A 174 10.60 2.13 -2.90
CA ASN A 174 10.35 1.69 -4.28
C ASN A 174 9.23 2.49 -4.97
N GLY A 175 8.80 3.63 -4.38
CA GLY A 175 7.65 4.38 -4.86
C GLY A 175 6.32 3.68 -4.64
N VAL A 176 5.24 4.24 -5.16
CA VAL A 176 3.88 3.71 -5.03
C VAL A 176 3.43 3.07 -6.34
N ALA A 177 2.64 2.01 -6.26
CA ALA A 177 2.02 1.42 -7.44
C ALA A 177 1.00 2.39 -8.05
N PRO A 178 0.89 2.49 -9.39
CA PRO A 178 -0.14 3.28 -10.06
C PRO A 178 -1.52 2.62 -9.95
N PHE A 179 -1.90 2.30 -8.72
CA PHE A 179 -3.17 1.68 -8.35
C PHE A 179 -3.95 2.61 -7.44
N PHE A 180 -5.21 2.79 -7.74
CA PHE A 180 -6.12 3.66 -6.99
C PHE A 180 -7.41 2.92 -6.66
N ARG A 181 -7.92 3.12 -5.45
CA ARG A 181 -9.28 2.75 -5.07
C ARG A 181 -10.02 3.97 -4.58
N PHE A 182 -11.25 4.13 -5.04
CA PHE A 182 -12.13 5.22 -4.63
C PHE A 182 -12.67 4.97 -3.23
N PRO A 183 -12.57 5.93 -2.29
CA PRO A 183 -13.31 5.90 -1.04
C PRO A 183 -14.81 5.67 -1.29
N TYR A 184 -15.41 4.80 -0.47
CA TYR A 184 -16.83 4.42 -0.59
C TYR A 184 -17.21 3.81 -1.94
N LEU A 185 -16.25 3.38 -2.76
CA LEU A 185 -16.44 2.94 -4.15
C LEU A 185 -17.16 3.99 -5.01
N SER A 186 -17.11 5.26 -4.61
CA SER A 186 -17.76 6.40 -5.29
C SER A 186 -16.84 6.95 -6.38
N ASP A 187 -17.03 6.49 -7.62
CA ASP A 187 -16.12 6.61 -8.75
C ASP A 187 -16.63 7.49 -9.89
N PRO A 188 -16.76 8.81 -9.74
CA PRO A 188 -17.27 9.67 -10.77
C PRO A 188 -16.41 9.64 -12.05
N LYS A 189 -17.06 9.51 -13.21
CA LYS A 189 -16.40 9.36 -14.51
C LYS A 189 -15.30 10.41 -14.74
N ARG A 190 -15.53 11.68 -14.36
CA ARG A 190 -14.55 12.75 -14.52
C ARG A 190 -13.21 12.47 -13.81
N VAL A 191 -13.26 11.78 -12.65
CA VAL A 191 -12.06 11.41 -11.89
C VAL A 191 -11.42 10.15 -12.47
N ARG A 192 -12.21 9.18 -12.93
CA ARG A 192 -11.68 8.02 -13.67
C ARG A 192 -10.96 8.45 -14.95
N ASP A 193 -11.53 9.41 -15.71
CA ASP A 193 -10.88 9.98 -16.89
C ASP A 193 -9.53 10.68 -16.55
N TYR A 194 -9.45 11.31 -15.38
CA TYR A 194 -8.20 11.86 -14.87
C TYR A 194 -7.17 10.77 -14.55
N LEU A 195 -7.57 9.75 -13.80
CA LEU A 195 -6.70 8.62 -13.46
C LEU A 195 -6.21 7.89 -14.71
N ALA A 196 -7.07 7.73 -15.71
CA ALA A 196 -6.72 7.13 -17.00
C ALA A 196 -5.61 7.91 -17.72
N LYS A 197 -5.69 9.25 -17.76
CA LYS A 197 -4.65 10.13 -18.32
C LYS A 197 -3.34 10.05 -17.56
N ARG A 198 -3.39 9.68 -16.28
CA ARG A 198 -2.24 9.47 -15.40
C ARG A 198 -1.69 8.05 -15.47
N ASN A 199 -2.23 7.17 -16.30
CA ASN A 199 -1.92 5.75 -16.34
C ASN A 199 -2.07 5.07 -14.97
N ILE A 200 -3.09 5.45 -14.21
CA ILE A 200 -3.41 4.89 -12.89
C ILE A 200 -4.61 3.96 -13.04
N ALA A 201 -4.45 2.68 -12.71
CA ALA A 201 -5.52 1.71 -12.72
C ALA A 201 -6.44 1.86 -11.50
N VAL A 202 -7.73 1.70 -11.72
CA VAL A 202 -8.76 1.75 -10.67
C VAL A 202 -9.13 0.33 -10.26
N PHE A 203 -9.11 0.08 -8.96
CA PHE A 203 -9.54 -1.18 -8.39
C PHE A 203 -10.81 -1.00 -7.56
N GLY A 204 -11.90 -1.59 -8.04
CA GLY A 204 -13.07 -1.87 -7.24
C GLY A 204 -12.88 -3.15 -6.44
N ILE A 205 -13.99 -3.80 -6.13
CA ILE A 205 -14.03 -5.05 -5.37
C ILE A 205 -14.99 -6.04 -6.01
N ASP A 206 -14.84 -7.31 -5.67
CA ASP A 206 -15.80 -8.37 -6.02
C ASP A 206 -16.44 -8.96 -4.74
N VAL A 207 -15.74 -8.85 -3.61
CA VAL A 207 -16.14 -9.44 -2.33
C VAL A 207 -15.95 -8.41 -1.22
N ASP A 208 -17.05 -7.94 -0.63
CA ASP A 208 -17.03 -7.08 0.56
C ASP A 208 -17.07 -7.96 1.82
N SER A 209 -16.05 -7.84 2.66
CA SER A 209 -16.01 -8.50 3.96
C SER A 209 -16.96 -7.88 4.98
N PHE A 210 -17.42 -6.65 4.74
CA PHE A 210 -18.17 -5.82 5.68
C PHE A 210 -17.52 -5.69 7.06
N ASP A 211 -16.19 -5.82 7.15
CA ASP A 211 -15.42 -5.73 8.40
C ASP A 211 -15.59 -4.38 9.11
N TRP A 212 -15.86 -3.31 8.35
CA TRP A 212 -16.14 -1.96 8.87
C TRP A 212 -17.46 -1.86 9.65
N ARG A 213 -18.41 -2.79 9.47
CA ARG A 213 -19.72 -2.77 10.13
C ARG A 213 -19.99 -3.95 11.05
N VAL A 214 -19.29 -5.08 10.87
CA VAL A 214 -19.41 -6.25 11.74
C VAL A 214 -18.36 -6.20 12.85
N ARG A 215 -18.64 -6.86 14.00
CA ARG A 215 -17.79 -6.72 15.17
C ARG A 215 -17.02 -7.99 15.54
N THR A 216 -17.26 -9.09 14.85
CA THR A 216 -16.61 -10.37 15.17
C THR A 216 -15.91 -10.97 13.97
N PRO A 217 -14.76 -11.64 14.16
CA PRO A 217 -14.01 -12.30 13.10
C PRO A 217 -14.86 -13.31 12.31
N GLU A 218 -15.74 -14.02 12.98
CA GLU A 218 -16.61 -15.06 12.36
C GLU A 218 -17.58 -14.44 11.36
N LYS A 219 -18.09 -13.23 11.64
CA LYS A 219 -18.96 -12.51 10.71
C LYS A 219 -18.19 -11.99 9.50
N VAL A 220 -16.94 -11.53 9.68
CA VAL A 220 -16.06 -11.16 8.57
C VAL A 220 -15.85 -12.37 7.66
N MET A 221 -15.44 -13.50 8.22
CA MET A 221 -15.26 -14.76 7.49
C MET A 221 -16.54 -15.19 6.77
N HIS A 222 -17.69 -15.20 7.46
CA HIS A 222 -18.98 -15.58 6.88
C HIS A 222 -19.31 -14.72 5.63
N ASN A 223 -19.13 -13.41 5.71
CA ASN A 223 -19.43 -12.51 4.59
C ASN A 223 -18.53 -12.79 3.38
N VAL A 224 -17.23 -12.96 3.61
CA VAL A 224 -16.27 -13.29 2.56
C VAL A 224 -16.67 -14.57 1.83
N PHE A 225 -16.88 -15.65 2.57
CA PHE A 225 -17.15 -16.96 1.95
C PHE A 225 -18.56 -17.07 1.39
N THR A 226 -19.56 -16.36 1.93
CA THR A 226 -20.90 -16.30 1.33
C THR A 226 -20.86 -15.72 -0.09
N THR A 227 -19.97 -14.75 -0.34
CA THR A 227 -19.81 -14.18 -1.68
C THR A 227 -18.91 -15.05 -2.55
N LEU A 228 -17.79 -15.53 -2.03
CA LEU A 228 -16.88 -16.43 -2.77
C LEU A 228 -17.54 -17.74 -3.21
N ASP A 229 -18.44 -18.30 -2.41
CA ASP A 229 -19.21 -19.50 -2.76
C ASP A 229 -20.11 -19.29 -3.99
N LYS A 230 -20.50 -18.04 -4.28
CA LYS A 230 -21.31 -17.66 -5.46
C LYS A 230 -20.44 -17.30 -6.66
N THR A 231 -19.38 -16.53 -6.44
CA THR A 231 -18.54 -15.97 -7.51
C THR A 231 -17.40 -16.92 -7.91
N GLY A 232 -16.91 -17.71 -6.96
CA GLY A 232 -15.77 -18.62 -7.12
C GLY A 232 -14.44 -17.91 -7.30
N ARG A 233 -14.37 -16.58 -7.27
CA ARG A 233 -13.18 -15.74 -7.39
C ARG A 233 -13.47 -14.31 -6.98
N GLY A 234 -12.44 -13.50 -6.73
CA GLY A 234 -12.66 -12.06 -6.58
C GLY A 234 -11.57 -11.29 -5.88
N ILE A 235 -11.64 -9.98 -6.01
CA ILE A 235 -10.88 -9.00 -5.22
C ILE A 235 -11.61 -8.81 -3.89
N ILE A 236 -10.98 -9.23 -2.79
CA ILE A 236 -11.59 -9.18 -1.46
C ILE A 236 -11.18 -7.87 -0.80
N LEU A 237 -12.17 -7.11 -0.32
CA LEU A 237 -12.00 -5.89 0.46
C LEU A 237 -11.95 -6.20 1.95
N PHE A 238 -10.92 -5.69 2.60
CA PHE A 238 -10.78 -5.52 4.04
C PHE A 238 -10.29 -4.10 4.36
N HIS A 239 -10.28 -3.73 5.65
CA HIS A 239 -9.72 -2.47 6.13
C HIS A 239 -8.70 -2.77 7.25
N ASP A 240 -7.45 -2.36 7.08
CA ASP A 240 -6.37 -2.66 8.03
C ASP A 240 -6.32 -1.69 9.24
N ILE A 241 -7.41 -0.96 9.44
CA ILE A 241 -7.61 -0.05 10.58
C ILE A 241 -8.54 -0.63 11.67
N HIS A 242 -9.02 -1.86 11.52
CA HIS A 242 -9.97 -2.47 12.45
C HIS A 242 -9.39 -3.68 13.19
N ALA A 243 -9.59 -3.72 14.52
CA ALA A 243 -9.14 -4.82 15.36
C ALA A 243 -9.83 -6.16 15.02
N ASN A 244 -11.10 -6.13 14.61
CA ASN A 244 -11.83 -7.35 14.19
C ASN A 244 -11.28 -7.89 12.87
N THR A 245 -10.82 -7.03 11.95
CA THR A 245 -10.13 -7.45 10.72
C THR A 245 -8.82 -8.15 11.05
N ALA A 246 -7.95 -7.52 11.86
CA ALA A 246 -6.69 -8.12 12.28
C ALA A 246 -6.88 -9.53 12.89
N LYS A 247 -7.92 -9.71 13.71
CA LYS A 247 -8.28 -11.01 14.29
C LYS A 247 -8.90 -11.98 13.28
N ALA A 248 -9.58 -11.48 12.23
CA ALA A 248 -10.23 -12.31 11.22
C ALA A 248 -9.25 -12.86 10.18
N ILE A 249 -8.20 -12.09 9.82
CA ILE A 249 -7.30 -12.45 8.73
C ILE A 249 -6.66 -13.84 8.92
N PRO A 250 -6.12 -14.24 10.08
CA PRO A 250 -5.57 -15.60 10.24
C PRO A 250 -6.58 -16.69 9.91
N VAL A 251 -7.84 -16.52 10.32
CA VAL A 251 -8.92 -17.49 10.10
C VAL A 251 -9.36 -17.51 8.64
N VAL A 252 -9.49 -16.33 8.02
CA VAL A 252 -9.82 -16.20 6.59
C VAL A 252 -8.75 -16.86 5.72
N LEU A 253 -7.47 -16.63 6.01
CA LEU A 253 -6.36 -17.24 5.24
C LEU A 253 -6.35 -18.76 5.38
N ALA A 254 -6.58 -19.29 6.58
CA ALA A 254 -6.70 -20.71 6.82
C ALA A 254 -7.87 -21.33 6.04
N GLU A 255 -9.02 -20.67 6.03
CA GLU A 255 -10.20 -21.13 5.30
C GLU A 255 -10.05 -21.03 3.77
N LEU A 256 -9.41 -19.97 3.25
CA LEU A 256 -9.06 -19.89 1.83
C LEU A 256 -8.20 -21.09 1.41
N LYS A 257 -7.20 -21.42 2.22
CA LYS A 257 -6.36 -22.61 2.00
C LYS A 257 -7.18 -23.89 2.02
N ALA A 258 -8.01 -24.09 3.06
CA ALA A 258 -8.82 -25.30 3.24
C ALA A 258 -9.78 -25.53 2.07
N ARG A 259 -10.32 -24.44 1.47
CA ARG A 259 -11.22 -24.51 0.30
C ARG A 259 -10.48 -24.53 -1.04
N GLY A 260 -9.14 -24.52 -1.04
CA GLY A 260 -8.33 -24.60 -2.24
C GLY A 260 -8.29 -23.32 -3.08
N TYR A 261 -8.64 -22.17 -2.51
CA TYR A 261 -8.43 -20.87 -3.17
C TYR A 261 -6.94 -20.56 -3.31
N LYS A 262 -6.60 -19.86 -4.39
CA LYS A 262 -5.25 -19.46 -4.75
C LYS A 262 -5.13 -17.95 -4.67
N VAL A 263 -4.14 -17.46 -3.94
CA VAL A 263 -3.88 -16.02 -3.86
C VAL A 263 -3.07 -15.57 -5.06
N VAL A 264 -3.58 -14.56 -5.76
CA VAL A 264 -2.89 -13.83 -6.82
C VAL A 264 -2.39 -12.51 -6.24
N HIS A 265 -1.08 -12.28 -6.33
CA HIS A 265 -0.50 -10.99 -5.97
C HIS A 265 -0.46 -10.10 -7.21
N ILE A 266 -1.10 -8.94 -7.15
CA ILE A 266 -1.09 -7.96 -8.24
C ILE A 266 0.05 -6.96 -8.06
N VAL A 267 0.82 -6.75 -9.12
CA VAL A 267 1.92 -5.78 -9.16
C VAL A 267 1.81 -4.91 -10.40
N PRO A 268 2.27 -3.67 -10.39
CA PRO A 268 2.24 -2.83 -11.57
C PRO A 268 3.35 -3.25 -12.55
N LYS A 269 3.04 -3.19 -13.85
CA LYS A 269 4.02 -3.38 -14.93
C LYS A 269 4.97 -2.18 -15.07
N SER A 270 4.53 -0.99 -14.66
CA SER A 270 5.28 0.25 -14.70
C SER A 270 5.10 1.05 -13.41
N ARG A 271 6.04 1.96 -13.12
CA ARG A 271 5.92 2.91 -12.00
C ARG A 271 4.99 4.05 -12.34
N ILE A 272 4.48 4.73 -11.31
CA ILE A 272 3.74 5.97 -11.46
C ILE A 272 4.70 7.08 -11.90
N GLU A 273 4.22 7.95 -12.81
CA GLU A 273 4.96 9.17 -13.16
C GLU A 273 4.58 10.29 -12.18
N ALA A 274 5.56 10.82 -11.45
CA ALA A 274 5.35 11.96 -10.56
C ALA A 274 5.01 13.22 -11.37
N VAL A 275 3.98 13.96 -10.93
CA VAL A 275 3.65 15.28 -11.47
C VAL A 275 4.00 16.32 -10.42
N ALA A 276 4.77 17.32 -10.80
CA ALA A 276 5.03 18.45 -9.94
C ALA A 276 3.70 19.18 -9.65
N MET A 277 3.29 19.19 -8.39
CA MET A 277 2.16 20.03 -7.96
C MET A 277 2.56 21.49 -8.11
N ALA A 278 1.77 22.27 -8.85
CA ALA A 278 1.94 23.72 -8.84
C ALA A 278 1.80 24.22 -7.39
N GLU A 279 2.77 24.98 -6.91
CA GLU A 279 2.63 25.63 -5.60
C GLU A 279 1.32 26.42 -5.57
N PRO A 280 0.52 26.33 -4.51
CA PRO A 280 -0.68 27.16 -4.40
C PRO A 280 -0.24 28.61 -4.50
N ALA A 281 -0.79 29.33 -5.49
CA ALA A 281 -0.51 30.74 -5.69
C ALA A 281 -0.65 31.46 -4.35
N ALA A 282 0.43 32.11 -3.90
CA ALA A 282 0.42 32.85 -2.65
C ALA A 282 -0.73 33.87 -2.71
N THR A 283 -1.74 33.67 -1.90
CA THR A 283 -2.84 34.60 -1.75
C THR A 283 -2.28 35.89 -1.17
N THR A 284 -1.96 36.84 -2.05
CA THR A 284 -1.66 38.20 -1.62
C THR A 284 -2.94 38.77 -1.01
N SER A 285 -3.00 38.74 0.32
CA SER A 285 -4.05 39.41 1.08
C SER A 285 -4.07 40.89 0.69
N PRO A 286 -5.20 41.46 0.24
CA PRO A 286 -5.25 42.87 -0.09
C PRO A 286 -5.01 43.69 1.19
N ARG A 287 -3.92 44.47 1.22
CA ARG A 287 -3.61 45.41 2.27
C ARG A 287 -4.85 46.26 2.54
N ARG A 288 -5.46 46.14 3.71
CA ARG A 288 -6.50 47.04 4.20
C ARG A 288 -5.96 48.46 4.15
N ARG A 289 -6.49 49.28 3.25
CA ARG A 289 -6.28 50.75 3.24
C ARG A 289 -6.80 51.29 4.57
N ALA A 290 -5.88 51.79 5.40
CA ALA A 290 -6.24 52.50 6.62
C ALA A 290 -6.97 53.80 6.23
N HIS A 291 -8.26 53.88 6.56
CA HIS A 291 -9.02 55.14 6.48
C HIS A 291 -8.44 56.12 7.51
N ARG A 292 -7.79 57.17 7.00
CA ARG A 292 -7.30 58.32 7.76
C ARG A 292 -8.50 59.18 8.13
N VAL A 293 -9.00 59.05 9.36
CA VAL A 293 -10.02 59.95 9.91
C VAL A 293 -9.40 61.33 10.07
N ARG A 294 -9.84 62.32 9.27
CA ARG A 294 -9.52 63.72 9.48
C ARG A 294 -10.35 64.19 10.70
N ARG A 295 -9.66 64.50 11.80
CA ARG A 295 -10.25 65.29 12.88
C ARG A 295 -10.41 66.76 12.38
N ALA A 296 -11.68 67.22 12.29
CA ALA A 296 -12.02 68.62 12.20
C ALA A 296 -11.84 69.28 13.57
N LYS A 297 -11.13 70.41 13.60
CA LYS A 297 -11.07 71.30 14.74
C LYS A 297 -12.27 72.25 14.69
N HIS A 298 -13.03 72.36 15.79
CA HIS A 298 -13.74 73.56 16.21
C HIS A 298 -13.47 73.77 17.70
#